data_116e5cbe71f5379b0a01c9c3e5be02b9
#
_entry.id   116e5cbe71f5379b0a01c9c3e5be02b9
#
_cell.length_a   1.000
_cell.length_b   1.000
_cell.length_c   1.000
_cell.angle_alpha   90.00
_cell.angle_beta   90.00
_cell.angle_gamma   90.00
#
_symmetry.space_group_name_H-M   'P 1'
#
loop_
_entity.id
_entity.type
_entity.pdbx_description
1 polymer ?
#
loop_
_entity_poly.entity_id
_entity_poly.type
_entity_poly.pdbx_seq_one_letter_code
_entity_poly.pdbx_strand_id
1 'polypeptide(L)'
;MKKGIKKFVAMTIAAALAVSSLTGCGASSGKSAGSVSLINGAENDAVSQETDNGGDSSEEGFVGQETDTVQWFNASYAILTEINGNDYNVFGGGTPNAVSEAMYQAMLDNSWGVTDRESADETLDWILTEGHRTDFMYTGELLSMMAEECGEDELVNFLMQEYDESQEEAEYDAAIYEMYKEYGDTAIAGWDYCRALSLMSFYYMAGYYTKEEALDKSLEIAETLQPMYNSWDELVDSYLRGYEYWAEEDSAERREIYEELLEADDNPFRVDYNITLEKTW
;
A
#
# COMPACT_ATOMS: atom_id res chain seq x y z
N MET A 1 -18.55 -5.66 -14.64
CA MET A 1 -17.48 -5.53 -15.68
C MET A 1 -17.28 -4.04 -15.92
N LYS A 2 -16.39 -3.44 -15.15
CA LYS A 2 -16.14 -1.99 -15.14
C LYS A 2 -15.17 -1.66 -16.26
N LYS A 3 -15.62 -0.92 -17.27
CA LYS A 3 -14.91 -0.71 -18.54
C LYS A 3 -14.83 0.77 -18.97
N GLY A 4 -15.05 1.73 -18.06
CA GLY A 4 -15.04 3.16 -18.32
C GLY A 4 -13.74 3.73 -18.90
N ILE A 5 -13.35 4.88 -18.49
CA ILE A 5 -12.12 5.59 -18.93
C ILE A 5 -10.86 4.73 -18.87
N LYS A 6 -10.76 3.76 -17.93
CA LYS A 6 -9.66 2.78 -17.90
C LYS A 6 -9.50 2.00 -19.21
N LYS A 7 -10.58 1.81 -20.00
CA LYS A 7 -10.46 1.26 -21.37
C LYS A 7 -9.86 2.25 -22.35
N PHE A 8 -10.19 3.53 -22.19
CA PHE A 8 -9.67 4.57 -23.07
C PHE A 8 -8.18 4.82 -22.77
N VAL A 9 -7.81 4.89 -21.51
CA VAL A 9 -6.41 5.00 -21.05
C VAL A 9 -5.60 3.77 -21.47
N ALA A 10 -6.13 2.55 -21.28
CA ALA A 10 -5.48 1.31 -21.75
C ALA A 10 -5.36 1.25 -23.28
N MET A 11 -6.31 1.85 -24.02
CA MET A 11 -6.29 1.87 -25.48
C MET A 11 -5.28 2.88 -26.03
N THR A 12 -5.07 4.02 -25.36
CA THR A 12 -4.06 5.03 -25.73
C THR A 12 -2.64 4.62 -25.37
N ILE A 13 -2.44 3.98 -24.21
CA ILE A 13 -1.13 3.44 -23.80
C ILE A 13 -0.73 2.27 -24.71
N ALA A 14 -1.67 1.38 -25.11
CA ALA A 14 -1.39 0.31 -26.06
C ALA A 14 -0.99 0.83 -27.46
N ALA A 15 -1.48 2.01 -27.86
CA ALA A 15 -1.08 2.63 -29.13
C ALA A 15 0.31 3.29 -29.07
N ALA A 16 0.76 3.74 -27.90
CA ALA A 16 2.09 4.35 -27.69
C ALA A 16 3.21 3.31 -27.50
N LEU A 17 2.88 2.11 -26.98
CA LEU A 17 3.84 1.01 -26.75
C LEU A 17 4.03 0.08 -27.95
N ALA A 18 3.29 0.25 -29.05
CA ALA A 18 3.38 -0.61 -30.23
C ALA A 18 4.62 -0.38 -31.12
N VAL A 19 5.59 0.44 -30.72
CA VAL A 19 6.79 0.76 -31.53
C VAL A 19 8.06 0.04 -31.09
N SER A 20 8.05 -0.75 -30.03
CA SER A 20 9.25 -1.54 -29.68
C SER A 20 8.93 -2.81 -28.90
N SER A 21 8.68 -3.91 -29.59
CA SER A 21 9.22 -5.24 -29.27
C SER A 21 8.70 -6.31 -30.20
N LEU A 22 9.54 -6.73 -31.11
CA LEU A 22 9.49 -8.03 -31.75
C LEU A 22 10.16 -9.05 -30.85
N THR A 23 9.43 -10.14 -30.61
CA THR A 23 9.81 -11.51 -30.23
C THR A 23 9.42 -11.96 -28.81
N GLY A 24 8.54 -12.96 -28.79
CA GLY A 24 8.37 -13.91 -27.70
C GLY A 24 6.93 -14.29 -27.33
N CYS A 25 6.42 -15.39 -27.87
CA CYS A 25 5.13 -15.99 -27.58
C CYS A 25 4.94 -16.36 -26.11
N GLY A 26 3.71 -16.11 -25.59
CA GLY A 26 3.21 -16.79 -24.40
C GLY A 26 1.92 -16.13 -23.88
N ALA A 27 0.77 -16.67 -24.28
CA ALA A 27 -0.52 -16.24 -23.79
C ALA A 27 -0.74 -16.73 -22.37
N SER A 28 -1.12 -15.84 -21.45
CA SER A 28 -1.89 -16.22 -20.25
C SER A 28 -2.74 -15.04 -19.79
N SER A 29 -4.02 -15.32 -19.68
CA SER A 29 -5.10 -14.42 -19.33
C SER A 29 -4.98 -13.86 -17.92
N GLY A 30 -5.14 -12.53 -17.78
CA GLY A 30 -5.21 -11.81 -16.52
C GLY A 30 -6.35 -12.29 -15.62
N LYS A 31 -6.03 -12.43 -14.36
CA LYS A 31 -7.01 -12.46 -13.25
C LYS A 31 -6.65 -11.32 -12.29
N SER A 32 -7.64 -10.48 -12.07
CA SER A 32 -7.71 -9.49 -11.00
C SER A 32 -7.16 -10.05 -9.69
N ALA A 33 -6.18 -9.39 -9.11
CA ALA A 33 -5.69 -9.70 -7.78
C ALA A 33 -6.68 -9.13 -6.74
N GLY A 34 -7.59 -9.97 -6.29
CA GLY A 34 -8.39 -9.69 -5.11
C GLY A 34 -7.50 -9.71 -3.86
N SER A 35 -7.76 -8.85 -2.89
CA SER A 35 -7.12 -8.87 -1.60
C SER A 35 -7.34 -10.25 -0.96
N VAL A 36 -6.27 -10.97 -0.70
CA VAL A 36 -6.31 -12.20 0.07
C VAL A 36 -6.12 -11.83 1.53
N SER A 37 -7.22 -11.81 2.27
CA SER A 37 -7.17 -11.86 3.73
C SER A 37 -6.51 -13.18 4.12
N LEU A 38 -5.37 -13.12 4.76
CA LEU A 38 -4.72 -14.29 5.33
C LEU A 38 -5.46 -14.71 6.62
N ILE A 39 -6.31 -15.72 6.45
CA ILE A 39 -6.64 -16.78 7.39
C ILE A 39 -7.60 -16.48 8.53
N ASN A 40 -8.76 -17.05 8.43
CA ASN A 40 -9.48 -17.63 9.56
C ASN A 40 -9.40 -19.16 9.46
N GLY A 41 -8.89 -19.77 10.54
CA GLY A 41 -9.24 -21.16 10.89
C GLY A 41 -8.10 -22.12 11.11
N ALA A 42 -7.67 -22.26 12.36
CA ALA A 42 -7.34 -23.57 12.94
C ALA A 42 -7.53 -23.49 14.47
N GLU A 43 -8.59 -24.09 14.93
CA GLU A 43 -8.75 -24.48 16.33
C GLU A 43 -7.59 -25.39 16.72
N ASN A 44 -6.90 -25.07 17.82
CA ASN A 44 -5.94 -25.96 18.43
C ASN A 44 -6.40 -26.38 19.81
N ASP A 45 -6.71 -27.66 19.91
CA ASP A 45 -6.85 -28.36 21.18
C ASP A 45 -5.53 -28.35 21.97
N ALA A 46 -5.66 -27.98 23.23
CA ALA A 46 -4.59 -27.95 24.20
C ALA A 46 -4.14 -29.38 24.57
N VAL A 47 -2.85 -29.65 24.50
CA VAL A 47 -2.19 -30.69 25.29
C VAL A 47 -1.02 -30.08 26.04
N SER A 48 -1.24 -29.90 27.35
CA SER A 48 -0.21 -29.61 28.33
C SER A 48 0.71 -30.82 28.55
N GLN A 49 2.02 -30.63 28.42
CA GLN A 49 3.02 -31.46 29.10
C GLN A 49 4.14 -30.55 29.65
N GLU A 50 4.16 -30.49 30.99
CA GLU A 50 5.30 -30.00 31.75
C GLU A 50 6.47 -30.98 31.60
N THR A 51 7.67 -30.45 31.29
CA THR A 51 8.92 -31.09 31.71
C THR A 51 9.91 -30.00 32.10
N ASP A 52 10.17 -29.96 33.38
CA ASP A 52 11.29 -29.26 34.04
C ASP A 52 12.64 -29.83 33.57
N ASN A 53 13.58 -28.94 33.18
CA ASN A 53 15.01 -29.04 33.54
C ASN A 53 15.84 -27.84 33.07
N GLY A 54 16.41 -27.16 34.07
CA GLY A 54 17.85 -26.84 34.18
C GLY A 54 18.49 -25.88 33.18
N GLY A 55 18.56 -24.62 33.58
CA GLY A 55 19.69 -23.70 33.49
C GLY A 55 20.57 -23.69 32.24
N ASP A 56 20.40 -22.67 31.43
CA ASP A 56 21.55 -21.92 30.90
C ASP A 56 21.09 -20.47 30.64
N SER A 57 21.88 -19.54 31.20
CA SER A 57 21.70 -18.10 31.05
C SER A 57 22.14 -17.69 29.64
N SER A 58 21.24 -17.80 28.67
CA SER A 58 21.33 -17.09 27.42
C SER A 58 20.54 -15.78 27.56
N GLU A 59 21.20 -14.68 27.27
CA GLU A 59 20.65 -13.33 27.26
C GLU A 59 19.28 -13.34 26.58
N GLU A 60 18.21 -13.24 27.35
CA GLU A 60 16.93 -12.75 26.82
C GLU A 60 17.23 -11.33 26.34
N GLY A 61 17.47 -11.19 25.03
CA GLY A 61 17.58 -9.90 24.40
C GLY A 61 16.33 -9.13 24.75
N PHE A 62 16.47 -8.13 25.61
CA PHE A 62 15.50 -7.09 25.81
C PHE A 62 15.20 -6.57 24.39
N VAL A 63 14.02 -6.91 23.86
CA VAL A 63 13.52 -6.30 22.62
C VAL A 63 13.27 -4.84 23.03
N GLY A 64 14.29 -4.00 22.82
CA GLY A 64 14.21 -2.58 23.13
C GLY A 64 13.08 -2.00 22.29
N GLN A 65 12.32 -1.09 22.89
CA GLN A 65 11.32 -0.31 22.17
C GLN A 65 11.98 0.26 20.91
N GLU A 66 11.33 0.07 19.75
CA GLU A 66 11.81 0.67 18.49
C GLU A 66 11.94 2.19 18.64
N THR A 67 12.89 2.79 17.94
CA THR A 67 13.11 4.24 18.01
C THR A 67 11.94 5.00 17.40
N ASP A 68 11.78 6.28 17.73
CA ASP A 68 10.70 7.11 17.19
C ASP A 68 10.68 7.12 15.66
N THR A 69 11.84 7.12 14.99
CA THR A 69 11.93 7.04 13.53
C THR A 69 11.37 5.70 13.01
N VAL A 70 11.72 4.58 13.62
CA VAL A 70 11.20 3.26 13.21
C VAL A 70 9.71 3.14 13.57
N GLN A 71 9.27 3.69 14.70
CA GLN A 71 7.84 3.76 15.03
C GLN A 71 7.06 4.60 14.02
N TRP A 72 7.63 5.68 13.51
CA TRP A 72 7.02 6.47 12.44
C TRP A 72 6.83 5.64 11.16
N PHE A 73 7.83 4.83 10.78
CA PHE A 73 7.66 3.91 9.63
C PHE A 73 6.51 2.93 9.88
N ASN A 74 6.51 2.28 11.04
CA ASN A 74 5.47 1.31 11.40
C ASN A 74 4.08 1.94 11.44
N ALA A 75 3.93 3.16 11.97
CA ALA A 75 2.68 3.89 12.02
C ALA A 75 2.12 4.16 10.61
N SER A 76 2.98 4.49 9.65
CA SER A 76 2.56 4.83 8.29
C SER A 76 1.80 3.70 7.57
N TYR A 77 2.03 2.43 7.94
CA TYR A 77 1.33 1.27 7.39
C TYR A 77 0.62 0.41 8.45
N ALA A 78 0.36 0.98 9.64
CA ALA A 78 -0.24 0.26 10.77
C ALA A 78 -1.61 -0.34 10.42
N ILE A 79 -2.45 0.36 9.64
CA ILE A 79 -3.75 -0.15 9.17
C ILE A 79 -3.57 -1.48 8.41
N LEU A 80 -2.61 -1.55 7.49
CA LEU A 80 -2.33 -2.77 6.74
C LEU A 80 -1.76 -3.87 7.65
N THR A 81 -0.94 -3.50 8.63
CA THR A 81 -0.37 -4.43 9.60
C THR A 81 -1.44 -5.05 10.46
N GLU A 82 -2.41 -4.25 10.94
CA GLU A 82 -3.57 -4.72 11.71
C GLU A 82 -4.46 -5.65 10.89
N ILE A 83 -4.78 -5.30 9.64
CA ILE A 83 -5.53 -6.17 8.71
C ILE A 83 -4.87 -7.55 8.55
N ASN A 84 -3.54 -7.60 8.58
CA ASN A 84 -2.78 -8.84 8.46
C ASN A 84 -2.58 -9.57 9.81
N GLY A 85 -3.07 -9.01 10.93
CA GLY A 85 -2.95 -9.58 12.26
C GLY A 85 -1.51 -9.64 12.78
N ASN A 86 -0.66 -8.70 12.39
CA ASN A 86 0.74 -8.59 12.82
C ASN A 86 0.92 -7.46 13.85
N ASP A 87 2.05 -7.48 14.57
CA ASP A 87 2.39 -6.46 15.56
C ASP A 87 2.90 -5.18 14.87
N TYR A 88 2.11 -4.11 14.92
CA TYR A 88 2.46 -2.81 14.33
C TYR A 88 3.49 -2.02 15.17
N ASN A 89 3.86 -2.48 16.35
CA ASN A 89 4.90 -1.85 17.17
C ASN A 89 6.31 -2.39 16.88
N VAL A 90 6.40 -3.42 16.02
CA VAL A 90 7.65 -4.09 15.66
C VAL A 90 7.84 -4.06 14.15
N PHE A 91 9.00 -3.58 13.70
CA PHE A 91 9.32 -3.57 12.26
C PHE A 91 9.29 -4.99 11.67
N GLY A 92 8.44 -5.20 10.68
CA GLY A 92 8.15 -6.51 10.09
C GLY A 92 7.15 -7.35 10.88
N GLY A 93 6.55 -6.83 11.96
CA GLY A 93 5.58 -7.55 12.79
C GLY A 93 6.20 -8.66 13.64
N GLY A 94 7.53 -8.71 13.74
CA GLY A 94 8.24 -9.72 14.51
C GLY A 94 9.67 -10.02 14.03
N THR A 95 10.22 -11.14 14.49
CA THR A 95 11.57 -11.59 14.08
C THR A 95 11.46 -12.67 13.00
N PRO A 96 12.19 -12.54 11.87
CA PRO A 96 12.19 -13.54 10.81
C PRO A 96 12.65 -14.91 11.32
N ASN A 97 11.96 -15.94 10.85
CA ASN A 97 12.34 -17.34 11.01
C ASN A 97 11.94 -18.10 9.75
N ALA A 98 12.38 -19.34 9.60
CA ALA A 98 12.16 -20.12 8.37
C ALA A 98 10.67 -20.27 7.98
N VAL A 99 9.74 -20.21 8.94
CA VAL A 99 8.30 -20.32 8.66
C VAL A 99 7.76 -18.99 8.19
N SER A 100 8.03 -17.90 8.92
CA SER A 100 7.60 -16.55 8.52
C SER A 100 8.25 -16.13 7.19
N GLU A 101 9.52 -16.43 6.97
CA GLU A 101 10.21 -16.19 5.71
C GLU A 101 9.48 -16.82 4.51
N ALA A 102 9.17 -18.13 4.60
CA ALA A 102 8.42 -18.82 3.54
C ALA A 102 7.00 -18.25 3.34
N MET A 103 6.32 -17.81 4.41
CA MET A 103 5.01 -17.19 4.33
C MET A 103 5.07 -15.83 3.61
N TYR A 104 6.04 -14.97 3.97
CA TYR A 104 6.20 -13.67 3.33
C TYR A 104 6.64 -13.79 1.87
N GLN A 105 7.52 -14.76 1.52
CA GLN A 105 7.86 -15.07 0.13
C GLN A 105 6.63 -15.48 -0.67
N ALA A 106 5.79 -16.38 -0.15
CA ALA A 106 4.57 -16.80 -0.82
C ALA A 106 3.55 -15.65 -0.97
N MET A 107 3.40 -14.79 0.03
CA MET A 107 2.53 -13.62 -0.02
C MET A 107 3.03 -12.62 -1.08
N LEU A 108 4.33 -12.34 -1.10
CA LEU A 108 4.95 -11.42 -2.05
C LEU A 108 4.82 -11.93 -3.50
N ASP A 109 5.03 -13.24 -3.75
CA ASP A 109 4.81 -13.84 -5.05
C ASP A 109 3.35 -13.70 -5.50
N ASN A 110 2.41 -14.06 -4.63
CA ASN A 110 0.98 -14.05 -4.98
C ASN A 110 0.39 -12.65 -5.18
N SER A 111 0.83 -11.65 -4.38
CA SER A 111 0.21 -10.32 -4.34
C SER A 111 0.97 -9.28 -5.16
N TRP A 112 2.27 -9.48 -5.36
CA TRP A 112 3.17 -8.51 -5.98
C TRP A 112 3.98 -9.08 -7.15
N GLY A 113 4.00 -10.41 -7.34
CA GLY A 113 4.87 -11.07 -8.31
C GLY A 113 6.36 -11.01 -7.93
N VAL A 114 6.66 -10.76 -6.64
CA VAL A 114 8.02 -10.63 -6.13
C VAL A 114 8.49 -11.99 -5.60
N THR A 115 9.50 -12.54 -6.26
CA THR A 115 10.02 -13.89 -5.97
C THR A 115 11.47 -13.92 -5.49
N ASP A 116 12.18 -12.79 -5.61
CA ASP A 116 13.58 -12.63 -5.25
C ASP A 116 13.94 -11.15 -5.05
N ARG A 117 15.23 -10.90 -4.78
CA ARG A 117 15.75 -9.55 -4.57
C ARG A 117 15.61 -8.65 -5.82
N GLU A 118 15.83 -9.18 -7.02
CA GLU A 118 15.77 -8.39 -8.26
C GLU A 118 14.35 -7.89 -8.51
N SER A 119 13.35 -8.77 -8.43
CA SER A 119 11.93 -8.39 -8.55
C SER A 119 11.44 -7.50 -7.40
N ALA A 120 12.04 -7.62 -6.21
CA ALA A 120 11.77 -6.71 -5.09
C ALA A 120 12.26 -5.28 -5.38
N ASP A 121 13.50 -5.14 -5.91
CA ASP A 121 14.07 -3.86 -6.30
C ASP A 121 13.26 -3.21 -7.44
N GLU A 122 12.84 -3.97 -8.46
CA GLU A 122 11.99 -3.51 -9.57
C GLU A 122 10.62 -3.03 -9.10
N THR A 123 9.97 -3.77 -8.20
CA THR A 123 8.68 -3.39 -7.64
C THR A 123 8.78 -2.13 -6.79
N LEU A 124 9.86 -2.00 -6.00
CA LEU A 124 10.11 -0.80 -5.22
C LEU A 124 10.34 0.41 -6.13
N ASP A 125 11.15 0.26 -7.18
CA ASP A 125 11.39 1.33 -8.15
C ASP A 125 10.08 1.79 -8.81
N TRP A 126 9.26 0.84 -9.28
CA TRP A 126 7.95 1.14 -9.86
C TRP A 126 7.05 1.94 -8.91
N ILE A 127 6.87 1.48 -7.66
CA ILE A 127 5.95 2.14 -6.73
C ILE A 127 6.45 3.54 -6.33
N LEU A 128 7.78 3.76 -6.31
CA LEU A 128 8.37 5.06 -5.97
C LEU A 128 8.42 6.03 -7.15
N THR A 129 8.56 5.54 -8.39
CA THR A 129 8.68 6.41 -9.59
C THR A 129 7.35 6.62 -10.30
N GLU A 130 6.52 5.60 -10.36
CA GLU A 130 5.23 5.62 -11.05
C GLU A 130 4.08 5.44 -10.05
N GLY A 131 3.91 4.24 -9.54
CA GLY A 131 2.82 3.87 -8.63
C GLY A 131 1.44 4.04 -9.26
N HIS A 132 0.41 3.99 -8.44
CA HIS A 132 -0.97 4.25 -8.87
C HIS A 132 -1.25 5.75 -9.01
N ARG A 133 -0.45 6.59 -8.34
CA ARG A 133 -0.61 8.06 -8.41
C ARG A 133 -0.38 8.61 -9.81
N THR A 134 0.47 7.97 -10.63
CA THR A 134 0.71 8.40 -12.00
C THR A 134 -0.52 8.20 -12.88
N ASP A 135 -1.17 7.04 -12.77
CA ASP A 135 -2.42 6.75 -13.48
C ASP A 135 -3.56 7.66 -12.98
N PHE A 136 -3.61 7.91 -11.66
CA PHE A 136 -4.58 8.84 -11.07
C PHE A 136 -4.41 10.26 -11.64
N MET A 137 -3.19 10.78 -11.65
CA MET A 137 -2.90 12.13 -12.17
C MET A 137 -3.27 12.24 -13.65
N TYR A 138 -2.92 11.24 -14.45
CA TYR A 138 -3.29 11.20 -15.87
C TYR A 138 -4.81 11.17 -16.07
N THR A 139 -5.52 10.34 -15.30
CA THR A 139 -6.99 10.27 -15.34
C THR A 139 -7.62 11.58 -14.93
N GLY A 140 -7.14 12.19 -13.83
CA GLY A 140 -7.63 13.48 -13.36
C GLY A 140 -7.42 14.62 -14.36
N GLU A 141 -6.25 14.66 -15.02
CA GLU A 141 -5.97 15.62 -16.08
C GLU A 141 -6.92 15.46 -17.28
N LEU A 142 -7.17 14.22 -17.71
CA LEU A 142 -8.10 13.92 -18.78
C LEU A 142 -9.54 14.34 -18.44
N LEU A 143 -10.01 14.02 -17.23
CA LEU A 143 -11.33 14.42 -16.75
C LEU A 143 -11.45 15.94 -16.59
N SER A 144 -10.37 16.62 -16.20
CA SER A 144 -10.32 18.09 -16.15
C SER A 144 -10.54 18.72 -17.53
N MET A 145 -9.91 18.17 -18.57
CA MET A 145 -10.12 18.62 -19.94
C MET A 145 -11.57 18.41 -20.41
N MET A 146 -12.18 17.28 -20.03
CA MET A 146 -13.60 17.00 -20.36
C MET A 146 -14.54 17.94 -19.63
N ALA A 147 -14.29 18.19 -18.32
CA ALA A 147 -15.07 19.12 -17.53
C ALA A 147 -14.96 20.58 -18.05
N GLU A 148 -13.82 20.99 -18.58
CA GLU A 148 -13.65 22.29 -19.24
C GLU A 148 -14.50 22.40 -20.54
N GLU A 149 -14.69 21.29 -21.28
CA GLU A 149 -15.48 21.25 -22.51
C GLU A 149 -16.99 21.27 -22.24
N CYS A 150 -17.47 20.43 -21.31
CA CYS A 150 -18.91 20.25 -21.07
C CYS A 150 -19.45 21.14 -19.92
N GLY A 151 -18.58 21.61 -19.02
CA GLY A 151 -18.93 22.20 -17.72
C GLY A 151 -18.91 21.15 -16.60
N GLU A 152 -18.35 21.53 -15.43
CA GLU A 152 -18.18 20.62 -14.28
C GLU A 152 -19.50 19.91 -13.87
N ASP A 153 -20.60 20.66 -13.80
CA ASP A 153 -21.93 20.14 -13.41
C ASP A 153 -22.51 19.12 -14.43
N GLU A 154 -22.01 19.11 -15.65
CA GLU A 154 -22.46 18.23 -16.74
C GLU A 154 -21.53 17.04 -16.96
N LEU A 155 -20.41 16.91 -16.23
CA LEU A 155 -19.39 15.88 -16.48
C LEU A 155 -19.99 14.46 -16.44
N VAL A 156 -20.81 14.13 -15.44
CA VAL A 156 -21.47 12.80 -15.36
C VAL A 156 -22.34 12.52 -16.59
N ASN A 157 -23.17 13.49 -16.98
CA ASN A 157 -24.02 13.35 -18.16
C ASN A 157 -23.20 13.22 -19.45
N PHE A 158 -22.11 13.96 -19.55
CA PHE A 158 -21.20 13.93 -20.69
C PHE A 158 -20.52 12.54 -20.82
N LEU A 159 -20.01 11.98 -19.71
CA LEU A 159 -19.40 10.65 -19.69
C LEU A 159 -20.39 9.56 -20.10
N MET A 160 -21.61 9.61 -19.58
CA MET A 160 -22.67 8.67 -19.95
C MET A 160 -23.06 8.74 -21.43
N GLN A 161 -23.10 9.93 -22.04
CA GLN A 161 -23.58 10.13 -23.40
C GLN A 161 -22.51 9.91 -24.47
N GLU A 162 -21.32 10.42 -24.21
CA GLU A 162 -20.23 10.41 -25.21
C GLU A 162 -19.32 9.18 -25.07
N TYR A 163 -19.22 8.58 -23.86
CA TYR A 163 -18.34 7.44 -23.57
C TYR A 163 -19.11 6.14 -23.25
N ASP A 164 -20.47 6.18 -23.30
CA ASP A 164 -21.35 5.02 -23.04
C ASP A 164 -21.10 4.39 -21.65
N GLU A 165 -20.79 5.23 -20.67
CA GLU A 165 -20.61 4.81 -19.28
C GLU A 165 -21.96 4.60 -18.60
N SER A 166 -22.00 3.65 -17.66
CA SER A 166 -23.10 3.55 -16.72
C SER A 166 -23.10 4.75 -15.77
N GLN A 167 -24.20 5.02 -15.12
CA GLN A 167 -24.27 6.09 -14.11
C GLN A 167 -23.23 5.86 -12.99
N GLU A 168 -23.02 4.63 -12.54
CA GLU A 168 -22.06 4.27 -11.49
C GLU A 168 -20.62 4.56 -11.92
N GLU A 169 -20.26 4.23 -13.17
CA GLU A 169 -18.93 4.51 -13.73
C GLU A 169 -18.69 6.02 -13.86
N ALA A 170 -19.66 6.77 -14.38
CA ALA A 170 -19.55 8.21 -14.56
C ALA A 170 -19.49 8.97 -13.23
N GLU A 171 -20.25 8.54 -12.21
CA GLU A 171 -20.20 9.11 -10.86
C GLU A 171 -18.83 8.82 -10.19
N TYR A 172 -18.26 7.62 -10.40
CA TYR A 172 -16.92 7.28 -9.91
C TYR A 172 -15.84 8.15 -10.58
N ASP A 173 -15.89 8.31 -11.90
CA ASP A 173 -14.94 9.15 -12.62
C ASP A 173 -15.09 10.64 -12.25
N ALA A 174 -16.32 11.12 -12.03
CA ALA A 174 -16.53 12.46 -11.49
C ALA A 174 -15.93 12.64 -10.07
N ALA A 175 -16.01 11.61 -9.22
CA ALA A 175 -15.37 11.65 -7.91
C ALA A 175 -13.83 11.69 -8.00
N ILE A 176 -13.23 11.00 -8.98
CA ILE A 176 -11.79 11.10 -9.28
C ILE A 176 -11.44 12.54 -9.69
N TYR A 177 -12.24 13.15 -10.57
CA TYR A 177 -12.05 14.54 -10.98
C TYR A 177 -12.06 15.51 -9.79
N GLU A 178 -13.05 15.42 -8.91
CA GLU A 178 -13.12 16.27 -7.71
C GLU A 178 -11.92 16.05 -6.79
N MET A 179 -11.51 14.81 -6.59
CA MET A 179 -10.33 14.45 -5.79
C MET A 179 -9.04 15.03 -6.40
N TYR A 180 -8.88 14.92 -7.72
CA TYR A 180 -7.76 15.50 -8.45
C TYR A 180 -7.72 17.02 -8.32
N LYS A 181 -8.87 17.68 -8.47
CA LYS A 181 -9.03 19.14 -8.38
C LYS A 181 -8.71 19.68 -6.99
N GLU A 182 -9.09 18.94 -5.94
CA GLU A 182 -8.89 19.36 -4.55
C GLU A 182 -7.47 19.11 -4.04
N TYR A 183 -6.88 17.93 -4.33
CA TYR A 183 -5.63 17.49 -3.71
C TYR A 183 -4.44 17.37 -4.68
N GLY A 184 -4.69 17.36 -5.99
CA GLY A 184 -3.63 17.24 -6.99
C GLY A 184 -2.77 15.99 -6.81
N ASP A 185 -1.46 16.15 -6.85
CA ASP A 185 -0.45 15.09 -6.77
C ASP A 185 -0.35 14.41 -5.40
N THR A 186 -0.89 15.03 -4.34
CA THR A 186 -0.94 14.44 -3.00
C THR A 186 -2.21 13.64 -2.73
N ALA A 187 -3.19 13.65 -3.65
CA ALA A 187 -4.50 13.04 -3.45
C ALA A 187 -4.42 11.59 -2.96
N ILE A 188 -3.61 10.77 -3.63
CA ILE A 188 -3.44 9.34 -3.33
C ILE A 188 -1.97 8.92 -3.13
N ALA A 189 -1.03 9.86 -2.97
CA ALA A 189 0.37 9.54 -2.77
C ALA A 189 0.60 8.72 -1.49
N GLY A 190 -0.19 8.97 -0.42
CA GLY A 190 -0.19 8.16 0.79
C GLY A 190 -0.39 6.66 0.54
N TRP A 191 -1.25 6.28 -0.42
CA TRP A 191 -1.45 4.89 -0.81
C TRP A 191 -0.17 4.21 -1.33
N ASP A 192 0.55 4.85 -2.22
CA ASP A 192 1.78 4.27 -2.79
C ASP A 192 2.92 4.25 -1.76
N TYR A 193 3.17 5.37 -1.07
CA TYR A 193 4.30 5.46 -0.14
C TYR A 193 4.12 4.63 1.13
N CYS A 194 2.92 4.55 1.72
CA CYS A 194 2.65 3.65 2.85
C CYS A 194 2.85 2.19 2.45
N ARG A 195 2.46 1.81 1.23
CA ARG A 195 2.70 0.47 0.69
C ARG A 195 4.20 0.23 0.41
N ALA A 196 4.93 1.22 -0.09
CA ALA A 196 6.38 1.12 -0.25
C ALA A 196 7.06 0.87 1.11
N LEU A 197 6.66 1.59 2.17
CA LEU A 197 7.17 1.36 3.53
C LEU A 197 6.81 -0.05 4.06
N SER A 198 5.59 -0.53 3.81
CA SER A 198 5.21 -1.90 4.17
C SER A 198 6.02 -2.96 3.41
N LEU A 199 6.33 -2.72 2.12
CA LEU A 199 7.19 -3.61 1.34
C LEU A 199 8.59 -3.74 1.92
N MET A 200 9.17 -2.67 2.50
CA MET A 200 10.47 -2.76 3.16
C MET A 200 10.43 -3.75 4.32
N SER A 201 9.38 -3.71 5.14
CA SER A 201 9.20 -4.66 6.24
C SER A 201 8.99 -6.09 5.72
N PHE A 202 8.22 -6.27 4.65
CA PHE A 202 7.97 -7.58 4.04
C PHE A 202 9.22 -8.16 3.37
N TYR A 203 10.04 -7.35 2.71
CA TYR A 203 11.31 -7.79 2.10
C TYR A 203 12.31 -8.22 3.16
N TYR A 204 12.34 -7.56 4.31
CA TYR A 204 13.13 -8.01 5.47
C TYR A 204 12.61 -9.36 5.98
N MET A 205 11.30 -9.51 6.18
CA MET A 205 10.70 -10.76 6.67
C MET A 205 10.84 -11.93 5.68
N ALA A 206 10.88 -11.65 4.38
CA ALA A 206 11.11 -12.63 3.31
C ALA A 206 12.60 -12.98 3.11
N GLY A 207 13.52 -12.29 3.80
CA GLY A 207 14.96 -12.50 3.65
C GLY A 207 15.56 -11.92 2.36
N TYR A 208 14.81 -11.10 1.62
CA TYR A 208 15.33 -10.43 0.41
C TYR A 208 16.22 -9.23 0.77
N TYR A 209 15.93 -8.56 1.91
CA TYR A 209 16.71 -7.45 2.46
C TYR A 209 17.20 -7.80 3.87
N THR A 210 18.35 -7.27 4.26
CA THR A 210 18.72 -7.21 5.69
C THR A 210 17.86 -6.18 6.40
N LYS A 211 17.76 -6.24 7.75
CA LYS A 211 17.02 -5.23 8.53
C LYS A 211 17.59 -3.83 8.29
N GLU A 212 18.93 -3.70 8.23
CA GLU A 212 19.58 -2.41 7.99
C GLU A 212 19.24 -1.85 6.61
N GLU A 213 19.33 -2.65 5.54
CA GLU A 213 18.95 -2.20 4.19
C GLU A 213 17.49 -1.77 4.11
N ALA A 214 16.57 -2.55 4.71
CA ALA A 214 15.16 -2.23 4.73
C ALA A 214 14.88 -0.92 5.49
N LEU A 215 15.52 -0.70 6.63
CA LEU A 215 15.38 0.52 7.40
C LEU A 215 16.02 1.74 6.70
N ASP A 216 17.18 1.57 6.05
CA ASP A 216 17.82 2.65 5.27
C ASP A 216 16.91 3.10 4.13
N LYS A 217 16.28 2.16 3.40
CA LYS A 217 15.30 2.46 2.37
C LYS A 217 14.02 3.07 2.94
N SER A 218 13.54 2.59 4.10
CA SER A 218 12.38 3.19 4.76
C SER A 218 12.64 4.65 5.12
N LEU A 219 13.84 5.01 5.53
CA LEU A 219 14.20 6.39 5.83
C LEU A 219 14.12 7.27 4.57
N GLU A 220 14.71 6.85 3.45
CA GLU A 220 14.64 7.56 2.16
C GLU A 220 13.18 7.78 1.71
N ILE A 221 12.32 6.76 1.87
CA ILE A 221 10.90 6.82 1.53
C ILE A 221 10.16 7.79 2.46
N ALA A 222 10.40 7.69 3.77
CA ALA A 222 9.73 8.51 4.78
C ALA A 222 10.13 9.99 4.68
N GLU A 223 11.40 10.30 4.39
CA GLU A 223 11.86 11.68 4.11
C GLU A 223 11.18 12.30 2.89
N THR A 224 10.73 11.48 1.95
CA THR A 224 9.96 11.93 0.78
C THR A 224 8.47 12.09 1.14
N LEU A 225 7.91 11.17 1.92
CA LEU A 225 6.49 11.13 2.26
C LEU A 225 6.09 12.18 3.30
N GLN A 226 6.88 12.30 4.40
CA GLN A 226 6.53 13.14 5.53
C GLN A 226 6.19 14.59 5.16
N PRO A 227 6.95 15.28 4.28
CA PRO A 227 6.66 16.68 3.93
C PRO A 227 5.43 16.86 3.02
N MET A 228 4.80 15.78 2.53
CA MET A 228 3.60 15.87 1.69
C MET A 228 2.33 16.15 2.51
N TYR A 229 2.35 15.85 3.81
CA TYR A 229 1.21 15.99 4.72
C TYR A 229 1.64 16.66 6.04
N ASN A 230 0.66 17.12 6.83
CA ASN A 230 0.93 17.82 8.08
C ASN A 230 0.59 16.98 9.33
N SER A 231 -0.11 15.87 9.17
CA SER A 231 -0.57 15.02 10.27
C SER A 231 -0.80 13.58 9.82
N TRP A 232 -0.97 12.68 10.79
CA TRP A 232 -1.40 11.31 10.54
C TRP A 232 -2.75 11.25 9.85
N ASP A 233 -3.71 12.11 10.23
CA ASP A 233 -5.04 12.15 9.61
C ASP A 233 -4.94 12.46 8.11
N GLU A 234 -4.14 13.46 7.72
CA GLU A 234 -3.97 13.82 6.30
C GLU A 234 -3.30 12.69 5.50
N LEU A 235 -2.27 12.04 6.06
CA LEU A 235 -1.63 10.89 5.43
C LEU A 235 -2.60 9.71 5.28
N VAL A 236 -3.33 9.37 6.35
CA VAL A 236 -4.30 8.28 6.33
C VAL A 236 -5.44 8.57 5.38
N ASP A 237 -5.94 9.82 5.31
CA ASP A 237 -6.94 10.21 4.32
C ASP A 237 -6.46 9.99 2.88
N SER A 238 -5.21 10.32 2.58
CA SER A 238 -4.63 10.05 1.27
C SER A 238 -4.45 8.55 1.00
N TYR A 239 -4.06 7.77 2.01
CA TYR A 239 -4.00 6.31 1.91
C TYR A 239 -5.37 5.70 1.61
N LEU A 240 -6.42 6.16 2.29
CA LEU A 240 -7.78 5.67 2.08
C LEU A 240 -8.34 6.05 0.72
N ARG A 241 -8.16 7.30 0.28
CA ARG A 241 -8.53 7.71 -1.09
C ARG A 241 -7.82 6.86 -2.16
N GLY A 242 -6.54 6.55 -1.94
CA GLY A 242 -5.81 5.69 -2.86
C GLY A 242 -6.30 4.25 -2.86
N TYR A 243 -6.75 3.73 -1.71
CA TYR A 243 -7.43 2.44 -1.65
C TYR A 243 -8.73 2.45 -2.46
N GLU A 244 -9.59 3.47 -2.26
CA GLU A 244 -10.85 3.62 -3.00
C GLU A 244 -10.61 3.72 -4.52
N TYR A 245 -9.60 4.47 -4.93
CA TYR A 245 -9.18 4.55 -6.33
C TYR A 245 -8.72 3.20 -6.90
N TRP A 246 -7.93 2.46 -6.14
CA TRP A 246 -7.38 1.18 -6.60
C TRP A 246 -8.38 0.04 -6.56
N ALA A 247 -9.13 -0.09 -5.45
CA ALA A 247 -10.08 -1.17 -5.22
C ALA A 247 -11.42 -0.94 -5.92
N GLU A 248 -11.77 0.33 -6.20
CA GLU A 248 -13.11 0.75 -6.64
C GLU A 248 -14.19 0.35 -5.63
N GLU A 249 -13.85 0.41 -4.33
CA GLU A 249 -14.68 0.07 -3.18
C GLU A 249 -14.53 1.17 -2.11
N ASP A 250 -15.49 1.31 -1.20
CA ASP A 250 -15.35 2.25 -0.10
C ASP A 250 -14.28 1.82 0.90
N SER A 251 -13.73 2.77 1.64
CA SER A 251 -12.67 2.55 2.63
C SER A 251 -13.19 2.47 4.08
N ALA A 252 -14.49 2.33 4.29
CA ALA A 252 -15.12 2.42 5.62
C ALA A 252 -14.51 1.44 6.64
N GLU A 253 -14.28 0.18 6.25
CA GLU A 253 -13.64 -0.82 7.11
C GLU A 253 -12.22 -0.41 7.53
N ARG A 254 -11.43 0.16 6.61
CA ARG A 254 -10.08 0.64 6.91
C ARG A 254 -10.10 1.89 7.78
N ARG A 255 -11.11 2.73 7.62
CA ARG A 255 -11.35 3.90 8.48
C ARG A 255 -11.68 3.47 9.91
N GLU A 256 -12.54 2.46 10.09
CA GLU A 256 -12.85 1.89 11.40
C GLU A 256 -11.60 1.35 12.08
N ILE A 257 -10.76 0.61 11.37
CA ILE A 257 -9.46 0.14 11.90
C ILE A 257 -8.57 1.31 12.34
N TYR A 258 -8.49 2.38 11.57
CA TYR A 258 -7.73 3.56 11.95
C TYR A 258 -8.25 4.17 13.26
N GLU A 259 -9.57 4.33 13.40
CA GLU A 259 -10.21 4.85 14.60
C GLU A 259 -9.97 3.93 15.81
N GLU A 260 -10.04 2.61 15.65
CA GLU A 260 -9.71 1.63 16.69
C GLU A 260 -8.24 1.74 17.14
N LEU A 261 -7.30 1.87 16.19
CA LEU A 261 -5.88 2.06 16.48
C LEU A 261 -5.59 3.35 17.25
N LEU A 262 -6.33 4.43 16.98
CA LEU A 262 -6.21 5.69 17.73
C LEU A 262 -6.64 5.54 19.21
N GLU A 263 -7.60 4.66 19.50
CA GLU A 263 -8.09 4.39 20.85
C GLU A 263 -7.29 3.31 21.60
N ALA A 264 -6.42 2.55 20.89
CA ALA A 264 -5.64 1.47 21.47
C ALA A 264 -4.65 1.95 22.54
N ASP A 265 -4.41 1.12 23.56
CA ASP A 265 -3.43 1.42 24.61
C ASP A 265 -2.01 1.58 24.08
N ASP A 266 -1.67 0.90 23.00
CA ASP A 266 -0.41 0.90 22.27
C ASP A 266 -0.49 1.60 20.90
N ASN A 267 -1.41 2.53 20.76
CA ASN A 267 -1.66 3.34 19.56
C ASN A 267 -0.37 3.72 18.80
N PRO A 268 -0.18 3.25 17.55
CA PRO A 268 1.02 3.52 16.76
C PRO A 268 1.17 4.99 16.37
N PHE A 269 0.06 5.74 16.29
CA PHE A 269 0.03 7.15 15.90
C PHE A 269 0.36 8.12 17.05
N ARG A 270 0.81 7.61 18.21
CA ARG A 270 1.32 8.46 19.32
C ARG A 270 2.67 9.09 18.99
N VAL A 271 3.46 8.52 18.11
CA VAL A 271 4.65 9.18 17.59
C VAL A 271 4.22 10.45 16.87
N ASP A 272 4.87 11.58 17.18
CA ASP A 272 4.55 12.84 16.51
C ASP A 272 4.84 12.71 15.01
N TYR A 273 3.85 13.05 14.16
CA TYR A 273 4.02 13.02 12.72
C TYR A 273 5.22 13.82 12.25
N ASN A 274 5.49 14.98 12.87
CA ASN A 274 6.49 15.95 12.47
C ASN A 274 7.86 15.77 13.20
N ILE A 275 8.18 14.55 13.67
CA ILE A 275 9.52 14.30 14.24
C ILE A 275 10.60 14.53 13.18
N THR A 276 11.81 14.80 13.63
CA THR A 276 12.98 14.72 12.76
C THR A 276 13.31 13.25 12.51
N LEU A 277 13.17 12.82 11.27
CA LEU A 277 13.57 11.47 10.84
C LEU A 277 15.09 11.39 10.79
N GLU A 278 15.68 10.38 11.45
CA GLU A 278 17.13 10.19 11.46
C GLU A 278 17.49 8.71 11.59
N LYS A 279 18.66 8.33 11.07
CA LYS A 279 19.15 6.96 11.23
C LYS A 279 19.51 6.67 12.67
N THR A 280 18.85 5.67 13.27
CA THR A 280 18.98 5.30 14.69
C THR A 280 19.34 3.82 14.92
N TRP A 281 19.68 3.06 13.85
CA TRP A 281 20.03 1.64 13.82
C TRP A 281 21.44 1.40 13.34
#